data_76a6710de8b2f2e5138fda533a8c5ecb
#
_entry.id   76a6710de8b2f2e5138fda533a8c5ecb
#
_cell.length_a   1.000
_cell.length_b   1.000
_cell.length_c   1.000
_cell.angle_alpha   90.00
_cell.angle_beta   90.00
_cell.angle_gamma   90.00
#
_symmetry.space_group_name_H-M   'P 1'
#
loop_
_entity.id
_entity.type
_entity.pdbx_description
1 polymer ?
#
loop_
_entity_poly.entity_id
_entity_poly.type
_entity_poly.pdbx_seq_one_letter_code
_entity_poly.pdbx_strand_id
1 'polypeptide(L)'
;MQEPYSREGNNPSSHSGSFWEREVLREVLLASYKEQRSARIWRNIWRVIGVILFLMFIASLFGDDTDAVQSSGEHTAVIDLKGEIGNELDDQVEMLRTGMEAVYNNPNAKAIIIRANSPGGSPVVSNIAFNEIRRMKSEHKDIPVYVVAEDMCASGCYYIAAAADKIYADPSR
;
A
#
# COMPACT_ATOMS: atom_id res chain seq x y z
N MET A 1 -81.96 60.80 -35.04
CA MET A 1 -82.94 60.18 -34.10
C MET A 1 -82.37 58.82 -33.64
N GLN A 2 -82.12 58.76 -32.39
CA GLN A 2 -81.99 57.55 -31.48
C GLN A 2 -81.01 56.41 -31.87
N GLU A 3 -80.01 56.38 -31.03
CA GLU A 3 -79.27 55.11 -30.63
C GLU A 3 -80.20 54.03 -30.12
N PRO A 4 -79.67 52.80 -30.09
CA PRO A 4 -79.42 52.24 -28.74
C PRO A 4 -78.15 51.38 -28.62
N TYR A 5 -77.38 51.63 -27.59
CA TYR A 5 -76.84 50.84 -26.51
C TYR A 5 -76.61 49.38 -26.78
N SER A 6 -75.35 48.99 -26.85
CA SER A 6 -74.88 47.59 -26.81
C SER A 6 -74.25 47.31 -25.43
N ARG A 7 -74.80 46.35 -24.76
CA ARG A 7 -74.41 45.83 -23.46
C ARG A 7 -73.16 44.96 -23.60
N GLU A 8 -72.15 45.38 -22.99
CA GLU A 8 -70.93 44.59 -22.78
C GLU A 8 -71.20 43.47 -21.78
N GLY A 9 -71.09 42.23 -22.25
CA GLY A 9 -71.12 41.02 -21.39
C GLY A 9 -69.83 40.79 -20.72
N ASN A 10 -69.80 41.01 -19.45
CA ASN A 10 -68.68 40.64 -18.57
C ASN A 10 -68.59 39.12 -18.43
N ASN A 11 -67.53 38.50 -18.97
CA ASN A 11 -67.30 37.07 -18.86
C ASN A 11 -66.22 36.80 -17.79
N PRO A 12 -66.54 36.30 -16.61
CA PRO A 12 -65.62 36.12 -15.50
C PRO A 12 -64.88 34.78 -15.48
N SER A 13 -64.79 34.07 -16.62
CA SER A 13 -64.26 32.69 -16.64
C SER A 13 -62.84 32.49 -17.13
N SER A 14 -62.06 33.53 -17.36
CA SER A 14 -60.68 33.40 -17.91
C SER A 14 -59.54 33.47 -16.88
N HIS A 15 -59.82 33.66 -15.60
CA HIS A 15 -58.75 33.82 -14.58
C HIS A 15 -58.48 32.59 -13.70
N SER A 16 -59.29 31.57 -13.75
CA SER A 16 -59.06 30.38 -12.93
C SER A 16 -58.13 29.32 -13.53
N GLY A 17 -57.95 29.36 -14.87
CA GLY A 17 -57.10 28.40 -15.58
C GLY A 17 -55.58 28.61 -15.38
N SER A 18 -55.16 29.85 -15.15
CA SER A 18 -53.74 30.16 -15.09
C SER A 18 -53.07 29.88 -13.74
N PHE A 19 -53.84 29.67 -12.67
CA PHE A 19 -53.32 29.51 -11.33
C PHE A 19 -52.92 28.03 -11.07
N TRP A 20 -53.76 27.09 -11.41
CA TRP A 20 -53.48 25.66 -11.27
C TRP A 20 -52.47 25.18 -12.32
N GLU A 21 -52.41 25.74 -13.50
CA GLU A 21 -51.37 25.46 -14.52
C GLU A 21 -49.98 25.84 -14.01
N ARG A 22 -49.83 26.96 -13.32
CA ARG A 22 -48.58 27.40 -12.72
C ARG A 22 -48.18 26.54 -11.54
N GLU A 23 -49.12 26.02 -10.76
CA GLU A 23 -48.90 25.13 -9.65
C GLU A 23 -48.40 23.75 -10.13
N VAL A 24 -49.05 23.17 -11.12
CA VAL A 24 -48.65 21.90 -11.74
C VAL A 24 -47.28 22.02 -12.43
N LEU A 25 -47.03 23.10 -13.13
CA LEU A 25 -45.71 23.35 -13.74
C LEU A 25 -44.61 23.50 -12.70
N ARG A 26 -44.90 24.12 -11.58
CA ARG A 26 -43.96 24.24 -10.46
C ARG A 26 -43.66 22.90 -9.83
N GLU A 27 -44.65 22.07 -9.62
CA GLU A 27 -44.50 20.73 -9.06
C GLU A 27 -43.68 19.79 -9.97
N VAL A 28 -43.97 19.82 -11.28
CA VAL A 28 -43.25 19.04 -12.29
C VAL A 28 -41.80 19.52 -12.43
N LEU A 29 -41.55 20.83 -12.38
CA LEU A 29 -40.20 21.38 -12.46
C LEU A 29 -39.39 21.07 -11.18
N LEU A 30 -40.01 21.09 -10.02
CA LEU A 30 -39.34 20.73 -8.77
C LEU A 30 -39.07 19.23 -8.65
N ALA A 31 -39.96 18.39 -9.18
CA ALA A 31 -39.75 16.93 -9.21
C ALA A 31 -38.60 16.56 -10.15
N SER A 32 -38.54 17.15 -11.35
CA SER A 32 -37.45 16.88 -12.31
C SER A 32 -36.10 17.37 -11.83
N TYR A 33 -36.06 18.47 -11.08
CA TYR A 33 -34.81 19.00 -10.51
C TYR A 33 -34.25 18.13 -9.37
N LYS A 34 -35.11 17.47 -8.63
CA LYS A 34 -34.71 16.57 -7.52
C LYS A 34 -34.15 15.24 -8.04
N GLU A 35 -34.70 14.74 -9.12
CA GLU A 35 -34.25 13.48 -9.74
C GLU A 35 -32.88 13.61 -10.43
N GLN A 36 -32.61 14.74 -11.08
CA GLN A 36 -31.32 14.96 -11.74
C GLN A 36 -30.14 15.17 -10.78
N ARG A 37 -30.38 15.64 -9.56
CA ARG A 37 -29.34 15.77 -8.55
C ARG A 37 -28.91 14.41 -8.00
N SER A 38 -29.82 13.50 -7.74
CA SER A 38 -29.53 12.18 -7.21
C SER A 38 -28.68 11.34 -8.19
N ALA A 39 -29.01 11.37 -9.48
CA ALA A 39 -28.28 10.64 -10.50
C ALA A 39 -26.81 11.13 -10.68
N ARG A 40 -26.55 12.43 -10.50
CA ARG A 40 -25.18 12.99 -10.55
C ARG A 40 -24.38 12.63 -9.31
N ILE A 41 -25.00 12.66 -8.13
CA ILE A 41 -24.38 12.29 -6.86
C ILE A 41 -24.04 10.79 -6.88
N TRP A 42 -24.96 9.94 -7.34
CA TRP A 42 -24.71 8.49 -7.46
C TRP A 42 -23.56 8.17 -8.42
N ARG A 43 -23.46 8.82 -9.58
CA ARG A 43 -22.34 8.63 -10.51
C ARG A 43 -21.00 9.07 -9.90
N ASN A 44 -20.98 10.15 -9.13
CA ASN A 44 -19.77 10.61 -8.46
C ASN A 44 -19.37 9.69 -7.31
N ILE A 45 -20.33 9.19 -6.54
CA ILE A 45 -20.08 8.19 -5.48
C ILE A 45 -19.45 6.92 -6.08
N TRP A 46 -20.03 6.40 -7.18
CA TRP A 46 -19.48 5.24 -7.86
C TRP A 46 -18.08 5.46 -8.44
N ARG A 47 -17.81 6.68 -8.92
CA ARG A 47 -16.45 7.05 -9.37
C ARG A 47 -15.46 7.10 -8.23
N VAL A 48 -15.83 7.69 -7.11
CA VAL A 48 -14.98 7.76 -5.91
C VAL A 48 -14.72 6.37 -5.36
N ILE A 49 -15.74 5.53 -5.25
CA ILE A 49 -15.59 4.13 -4.84
C ILE A 49 -14.68 3.37 -5.82
N GLY A 50 -14.86 3.55 -7.12
CA GLY A 50 -14.01 2.95 -8.14
C GLY A 50 -12.54 3.37 -8.02
N VAL A 51 -12.27 4.66 -7.77
CA VAL A 51 -10.91 5.16 -7.54
C VAL A 51 -10.31 4.57 -6.25
N ILE A 52 -11.08 4.51 -5.17
CA ILE A 52 -10.61 3.93 -3.90
C ILE A 52 -10.28 2.44 -4.09
N LEU A 53 -11.16 1.68 -4.73
CA LEU A 53 -10.92 0.26 -5.01
C LEU A 53 -9.72 0.06 -5.96
N PHE A 54 -9.55 0.93 -6.94
CA PHE A 54 -8.41 0.91 -7.83
C PHE A 54 -7.10 1.22 -7.10
N LEU A 55 -7.10 2.22 -6.21
CA LEU A 55 -5.94 2.53 -5.37
C LEU A 55 -5.62 1.40 -4.38
N MET A 56 -6.62 0.76 -3.79
CA MET A 56 -6.43 -0.43 -2.95
C MET A 56 -5.89 -1.61 -3.77
N PHE A 57 -6.37 -1.80 -4.99
CA PHE A 57 -5.86 -2.84 -5.90
C PHE A 57 -4.41 -2.56 -6.29
N ILE A 58 -4.06 -1.32 -6.65
CA ILE A 58 -2.68 -0.91 -6.93
C ILE A 58 -1.81 -1.10 -5.67
N ALA A 59 -2.27 -0.66 -4.50
CA ALA A 59 -1.54 -0.87 -3.24
C ALA A 59 -1.31 -2.36 -2.95
N SER A 60 -2.26 -3.24 -3.32
CA SER A 60 -2.10 -4.70 -3.21
C SER A 60 -1.09 -5.28 -4.20
N LEU A 61 -0.91 -4.65 -5.38
CA LEU A 61 0.09 -5.10 -6.36
C LEU A 61 1.51 -4.62 -6.02
N PHE A 62 1.63 -3.49 -5.32
CA PHE A 62 2.89 -2.91 -4.85
C PHE A 62 3.09 -3.08 -3.33
N GLY A 63 2.16 -3.77 -2.67
CA GLY A 63 2.33 -4.21 -1.29
C GLY A 63 3.50 -5.18 -1.29
N ASP A 64 4.61 -4.71 -0.81
CA ASP A 64 5.78 -5.53 -0.53
C ASP A 64 5.31 -6.72 0.33
N ASP A 65 5.66 -7.93 -0.09
CA ASP A 65 5.43 -9.15 0.68
C ASP A 65 6.28 -9.11 1.97
N THR A 66 6.01 -8.14 2.81
CA THR A 66 6.39 -8.24 4.21
C THR A 66 5.43 -9.26 4.84
N ASP A 67 5.58 -10.52 4.48
CA ASP A 67 5.14 -11.65 5.27
C ASP A 67 5.90 -11.64 6.61
N ALA A 68 5.67 -10.60 7.39
CA ALA A 68 5.91 -10.63 8.80
C ALA A 68 4.91 -11.65 9.37
N VAL A 69 5.23 -12.93 9.21
CA VAL A 69 4.59 -14.00 9.97
C VAL A 69 4.78 -13.62 11.44
N GLN A 70 3.78 -12.98 12.01
CA GLN A 70 3.70 -12.76 13.45
C GLN A 70 3.51 -14.13 14.09
N SER A 71 4.61 -14.86 14.22
CA SER A 71 4.63 -16.05 15.04
C SER A 71 4.41 -15.58 16.48
N SER A 72 3.27 -15.97 17.07
CA SER A 72 2.92 -15.64 18.45
C SER A 72 3.78 -16.37 19.49
N GLY A 73 4.75 -17.17 19.07
CA GLY A 73 5.67 -17.94 19.89
C GLY A 73 7.15 -17.57 19.66
N GLU A 74 8.03 -18.16 20.48
CA GLU A 74 9.48 -18.04 20.26
C GLU A 74 9.86 -18.58 18.87
N HIS A 75 10.62 -17.80 18.11
CA HIS A 75 10.99 -18.13 16.73
C HIS A 75 12.40 -17.67 16.36
N THR A 76 12.91 -18.24 15.30
CA THR A 76 14.12 -17.79 14.62
C THR A 76 13.72 -17.09 13.33
N ALA A 77 14.18 -15.86 13.14
CA ALA A 77 13.91 -15.09 11.93
C ALA A 77 14.91 -15.48 10.83
N VAL A 78 14.44 -15.48 9.59
CA VAL A 78 15.28 -15.74 8.42
C VAL A 78 15.28 -14.51 7.53
N ILE A 79 16.47 -14.06 7.14
CA ILE A 79 16.69 -12.95 6.23
C ILE A 79 17.43 -13.48 5.01
N ASP A 80 16.93 -13.23 3.82
CA ASP A 80 17.56 -13.68 2.59
C ASP A 80 18.61 -12.68 2.11
N LEU A 81 19.80 -13.16 1.77
CA LEU A 81 20.85 -12.42 1.08
C LEU A 81 21.11 -13.09 -0.26
N LYS A 82 20.46 -12.64 -1.30
CA LYS A 82 20.48 -13.24 -2.64
C LYS A 82 20.96 -12.27 -3.70
N GLY A 83 21.54 -12.84 -4.78
CA GLY A 83 21.95 -12.07 -5.93
C GLY A 83 23.29 -11.33 -5.78
N GLU A 84 23.61 -10.47 -6.72
CA GLU A 84 24.84 -9.68 -6.74
C GLU A 84 24.77 -8.52 -5.75
N ILE A 85 25.78 -8.37 -4.90
CA ILE A 85 25.83 -7.34 -3.86
C ILE A 85 26.17 -5.98 -4.48
N GLY A 86 25.31 -4.98 -4.21
CA GLY A 86 25.45 -3.63 -4.74
C GLY A 86 24.90 -3.45 -6.15
N ASN A 87 23.99 -4.31 -6.57
CA ASN A 87 23.15 -4.08 -7.74
C ASN A 87 22.18 -2.92 -7.42
N GLU A 88 22.01 -2.01 -8.39
CA GLU A 88 21.15 -0.82 -8.23
C GLU A 88 19.66 -1.16 -7.97
N LEU A 89 19.23 -2.39 -8.28
CA LEU A 89 17.85 -2.82 -8.14
C LEU A 89 17.52 -3.37 -6.73
N ASP A 90 18.55 -3.85 -6.00
CA ASP A 90 18.38 -4.48 -4.70
C ASP A 90 19.33 -3.85 -3.67
N ASP A 91 18.80 -3.04 -2.76
CA ASP A 91 19.59 -2.51 -1.64
C ASP A 91 19.70 -3.56 -0.51
N GLN A 92 20.64 -4.49 -0.69
CA GLN A 92 20.87 -5.56 0.29
C GLN A 92 21.25 -5.03 1.68
N VAL A 93 21.90 -3.87 1.76
CA VAL A 93 22.25 -3.26 3.05
C VAL A 93 21.00 -2.81 3.77
N GLU A 94 20.12 -2.12 3.07
CA GLU A 94 18.85 -1.64 3.66
C GLU A 94 17.95 -2.81 4.03
N MET A 95 17.87 -3.85 3.21
CA MET A 95 17.11 -5.05 3.49
C MET A 95 17.63 -5.78 4.73
N LEU A 96 18.96 -5.96 4.85
CA LEU A 96 19.56 -6.56 6.05
C LEU A 96 19.32 -5.70 7.28
N ARG A 97 19.49 -4.38 7.17
CA ARG A 97 19.25 -3.45 8.29
C ARG A 97 17.80 -3.51 8.77
N THR A 98 16.86 -3.32 7.86
CA THR A 98 15.42 -3.34 8.18
C THR A 98 14.97 -4.69 8.72
N GLY A 99 15.44 -5.78 8.11
CA GLY A 99 15.15 -7.13 8.58
C GLY A 99 15.68 -7.39 9.98
N MET A 100 16.93 -7.03 10.27
CA MET A 100 17.51 -7.18 11.60
C MET A 100 16.84 -6.28 12.64
N GLU A 101 16.54 -5.02 12.32
CA GLU A 101 15.80 -4.12 13.21
C GLU A 101 14.43 -4.68 13.58
N ALA A 102 13.68 -5.21 12.60
CA ALA A 102 12.40 -5.85 12.86
C ALA A 102 12.51 -7.03 13.83
N VAL A 103 13.58 -7.83 13.69
CA VAL A 103 13.84 -8.97 14.59
C VAL A 103 14.22 -8.51 15.98
N TYR A 104 15.11 -7.54 16.12
CA TYR A 104 15.55 -7.04 17.42
C TYR A 104 14.42 -6.32 18.19
N ASN A 105 13.45 -5.76 17.47
CA ASN A 105 12.25 -5.17 18.07
C ASN A 105 11.18 -6.22 18.46
N ASN A 106 11.38 -7.50 18.13
CA ASN A 106 10.44 -8.56 18.45
C ASN A 106 10.89 -9.36 19.68
N PRO A 107 10.19 -9.30 20.83
CA PRO A 107 10.59 -9.98 22.06
C PRO A 107 10.58 -11.52 21.96
N ASN A 108 9.89 -12.07 20.95
CA ASN A 108 9.81 -13.51 20.74
C ASN A 108 10.91 -14.06 19.82
N ALA A 109 11.70 -13.19 19.19
CA ALA A 109 12.82 -13.61 18.35
C ALA A 109 13.98 -14.10 19.21
N LYS A 110 14.55 -15.27 18.87
CA LYS A 110 15.65 -15.92 19.62
C LYS A 110 16.95 -15.98 18.84
N ALA A 111 16.89 -15.90 17.52
CA ALA A 111 18.07 -15.90 16.65
C ALA A 111 17.74 -15.31 15.29
N ILE A 112 18.77 -14.88 14.58
CA ILE A 112 18.70 -14.46 13.18
C ILE A 112 19.49 -15.48 12.35
N ILE A 113 18.90 -15.93 11.24
CA ILE A 113 19.59 -16.70 10.22
C ILE A 113 19.61 -15.84 8.93
N ILE A 114 20.79 -15.51 8.46
CA ILE A 114 20.98 -14.93 7.14
C ILE A 114 21.23 -16.08 6.17
N ARG A 115 20.27 -16.31 5.27
CA ARG A 115 20.36 -17.33 4.23
C ARG A 115 21.02 -16.71 3.01
N ALA A 116 22.24 -17.12 2.75
CA ALA A 116 23.09 -16.47 1.77
C ALA A 116 23.24 -17.29 0.47
N ASN A 117 22.88 -16.70 -0.66
CA ASN A 117 23.09 -17.26 -1.98
C ASN A 117 23.50 -16.14 -2.94
N SER A 118 24.80 -15.82 -2.96
CA SER A 118 25.34 -14.65 -3.68
C SER A 118 26.75 -14.91 -4.21
N PRO A 119 27.05 -14.50 -5.44
CA PRO A 119 28.42 -14.54 -5.98
C PRO A 119 29.34 -13.49 -5.34
N GLY A 120 28.82 -12.60 -4.53
CA GLY A 120 29.49 -11.39 -4.07
C GLY A 120 29.10 -10.19 -4.90
N GLY A 121 29.97 -9.18 -4.97
CA GLY A 121 29.73 -7.93 -5.72
C GLY A 121 30.57 -6.79 -5.20
N SER A 122 30.00 -5.60 -5.07
CA SER A 122 30.70 -4.38 -4.66
C SER A 122 31.42 -4.53 -3.32
N PRO A 123 32.75 -4.31 -3.27
CA PRO A 123 33.49 -4.33 -2.01
C PRO A 123 33.04 -3.26 -1.02
N VAL A 124 32.66 -2.10 -1.51
CA VAL A 124 32.18 -0.99 -0.67
C VAL A 124 30.87 -1.36 0.01
N VAL A 125 29.89 -1.86 -0.74
CA VAL A 125 28.58 -2.27 -0.22
C VAL A 125 28.76 -3.45 0.74
N SER A 126 29.61 -4.41 0.42
CA SER A 126 29.94 -5.54 1.31
C SER A 126 30.51 -5.09 2.64
N ASN A 127 31.41 -4.09 2.62
CA ASN A 127 31.98 -3.53 3.84
C ASN A 127 30.94 -2.76 4.67
N ILE A 128 30.05 -2.02 4.03
CA ILE A 128 28.94 -1.33 4.72
C ILE A 128 28.06 -2.35 5.41
N ALA A 129 27.61 -3.39 4.69
CA ALA A 129 26.78 -4.47 5.25
C ALA A 129 27.46 -5.19 6.42
N PHE A 130 28.76 -5.53 6.28
CA PHE A 130 29.56 -6.14 7.34
C PHE A 130 29.58 -5.30 8.62
N ASN A 131 29.87 -4.00 8.46
CA ASN A 131 29.94 -3.10 9.61
C ASN A 131 28.57 -2.89 10.25
N GLU A 132 27.51 -2.83 9.46
CA GLU A 132 26.13 -2.68 9.96
C GLU A 132 25.71 -3.91 10.79
N ILE A 133 25.94 -5.11 10.29
CA ILE A 133 25.66 -6.35 11.05
C ILE A 133 26.45 -6.35 12.38
N ARG A 134 27.72 -5.99 12.34
CA ARG A 134 28.55 -5.92 13.55
C ARG A 134 28.06 -4.89 14.56
N ARG A 135 27.63 -3.72 14.07
CA ARG A 135 27.06 -2.66 14.90
C ARG A 135 25.82 -3.19 15.62
N MET A 136 24.86 -3.71 14.88
CA MET A 136 23.59 -4.20 15.41
C MET A 136 23.80 -5.35 16.39
N LYS A 137 24.70 -6.29 16.11
CA LYS A 137 25.08 -7.36 17.05
C LYS A 137 25.69 -6.83 18.34
N SER A 138 26.47 -5.76 18.28
CA SER A 138 27.08 -5.16 19.49
C SER A 138 26.03 -4.52 20.41
N GLU A 139 24.94 -4.04 19.83
CA GLU A 139 23.80 -3.45 20.54
C GLU A 139 22.84 -4.50 21.11
N HIS A 140 22.74 -5.68 20.45
CA HIS A 140 21.78 -6.75 20.76
C HIS A 140 22.46 -8.10 20.99
N LYS A 141 23.22 -8.21 22.06
CA LYS A 141 24.06 -9.39 22.35
C LYS A 141 23.30 -10.68 22.66
N ASP A 142 22.02 -10.57 22.99
CA ASP A 142 21.19 -11.70 23.41
C ASP A 142 20.60 -12.48 22.22
N ILE A 143 20.64 -11.93 21.00
CA ILE A 143 20.13 -12.55 19.80
C ILE A 143 21.30 -12.87 18.85
N PRO A 144 21.71 -14.12 18.73
CA PRO A 144 22.82 -14.52 17.88
C PRO A 144 22.44 -14.45 16.40
N VAL A 145 23.43 -14.14 15.56
CA VAL A 145 23.30 -14.07 14.10
C VAL A 145 24.11 -15.20 13.45
N TYR A 146 23.44 -16.01 12.69
CA TYR A 146 24.04 -17.11 11.94
C TYR A 146 23.92 -16.86 10.44
N VAL A 147 24.90 -17.33 9.66
CA VAL A 147 24.80 -17.36 8.19
C VAL A 147 24.73 -18.81 7.73
N VAL A 148 23.82 -19.11 6.84
CA VAL A 148 23.73 -20.38 6.12
C VAL A 148 24.01 -20.13 4.64
N ALA A 149 25.14 -20.63 4.16
CA ALA A 149 25.49 -20.59 2.75
C ALA A 149 24.71 -21.66 1.99
N GLU A 150 23.89 -21.22 1.03
CA GLU A 150 23.14 -22.13 0.14
C GLU A 150 24.03 -22.62 -1.01
N ASP A 151 23.68 -22.28 -2.26
CA ASP A 151 24.48 -22.76 -3.41
C ASP A 151 25.80 -22.03 -3.59
N MET A 152 25.85 -20.75 -3.23
CA MET A 152 27.04 -19.94 -3.39
C MET A 152 27.11 -18.83 -2.35
N CYS A 153 28.26 -18.66 -1.72
CA CYS A 153 28.56 -17.48 -0.94
C CYS A 153 30.04 -17.13 -1.13
N ALA A 154 30.33 -16.38 -2.18
CA ALA A 154 31.69 -16.05 -2.59
C ALA A 154 31.98 -14.55 -2.43
N SER A 155 33.30 -14.21 -2.34
CA SER A 155 33.76 -12.81 -2.36
C SER A 155 33.06 -11.95 -1.31
N GLY A 156 32.33 -10.89 -1.73
CA GLY A 156 31.59 -9.98 -0.86
C GLY A 156 30.57 -10.67 0.05
N CYS A 157 29.93 -11.75 -0.43
CA CYS A 157 29.01 -12.54 0.40
C CYS A 157 29.73 -13.17 1.59
N TYR A 158 30.87 -13.80 1.36
CA TYR A 158 31.67 -14.39 2.44
C TYR A 158 32.22 -13.32 3.40
N TYR A 159 32.57 -12.16 2.86
CA TYR A 159 32.98 -11.03 3.69
C TYR A 159 31.86 -10.57 4.63
N ILE A 160 30.63 -10.46 4.14
CA ILE A 160 29.44 -10.15 4.95
C ILE A 160 29.20 -11.27 5.97
N ALA A 161 29.28 -12.53 5.55
CA ALA A 161 29.07 -13.70 6.41
C ALA A 161 30.05 -13.73 7.60
N ALA A 162 31.27 -13.22 7.44
CA ALA A 162 32.26 -13.13 8.52
C ALA A 162 31.84 -12.19 9.66
N ALA A 163 30.81 -11.37 9.52
CA ALA A 163 30.23 -10.58 10.61
C ALA A 163 29.35 -11.41 11.54
N ALA A 164 28.90 -12.59 11.13
CA ALA A 164 28.04 -13.48 11.92
C ALA A 164 28.78 -14.14 13.09
N ASP A 165 28.03 -14.79 13.98
CA ASP A 165 28.62 -15.58 15.09
C ASP A 165 29.10 -16.93 14.59
N LYS A 166 28.39 -17.54 13.64
CA LYS A 166 28.80 -18.78 12.96
C LYS A 166 28.32 -18.79 11.51
N ILE A 167 29.09 -19.45 10.68
CA ILE A 167 28.77 -19.72 9.27
C ILE A 167 28.57 -21.22 9.12
N TYR A 168 27.48 -21.60 8.51
CA TYR A 168 27.15 -22.97 8.15
C TYR A 168 27.18 -23.11 6.63
N ALA A 169 27.86 -24.10 6.13
CA ALA A 169 27.93 -24.46 4.73
C ALA A 169 27.96 -25.97 4.57
N ASP A 170 27.49 -26.46 3.43
CA ASP A 170 27.62 -27.87 3.07
C ASP A 170 29.09 -28.21 2.82
N PRO A 171 29.61 -29.38 3.28
CA PRO A 171 30.99 -29.77 3.08
C PRO A 171 31.43 -29.94 1.63
N SER A 172 30.48 -30.08 0.72
CA SER A 172 30.75 -30.20 -0.73
C SER A 172 30.95 -28.88 -1.46
N ARG A 173 31.00 -27.77 -0.74
CA ARG A 173 31.04 -26.40 -1.29
C ARG A 173 32.28 -25.63 -0.89
#